data_342d9b82e1970fa5552c96da65e8a3e4
#
_entry.id   342d9b82e1970fa5552c96da65e8a3e4
#
_cell.length_a   1.000
_cell.length_b   1.000
_cell.length_c   1.000
_cell.angle_alpha   90.00
_cell.angle_beta   90.00
_cell.angle_gamma   90.00
#
_symmetry.space_group_name_H-M   'P 1'
#
loop_
_entity.id
_entity.type
_entity.pdbx_description
1 polymer ?
#
loop_
_entity_poly.entity_id
_entity_poly.type
_entity_poly.pdbx_seq_one_letter_code
_entity_poly.pdbx_strand_id
1 'polypeptide(L)'
;MRFNLTAAVGIAAGSIGVVAGALIPKPPQTYGMAVVTGTTKADPAMKGYIEKVDALMAEWGCEYLVRQRNTLLMEGDGGPLTVVTACKGKSLQDGIDFYKSPAYQQLVKLRAPYTDWDFRVVQGKF
;
A
#
# COMPACT_ATOMS: atom_id res chain seq x y z
N MET A 1 -1.04 -17.56 -47.96
CA MET A 1 -1.47 -17.44 -47.58
C MET A 1 -1.38 -17.75 -47.04
N ARG A 2 -0.80 -18.03 -47.29
CA ARG A 2 -0.96 -18.35 -46.99
C ARG A 2 -0.72 -18.46 -46.10
N PHE A 3 -0.02 -19.09 -46.22
CA PHE A 3 -0.09 -19.17 -45.64
C PHE A 3 0.13 -19.25 -45.03
N ASN A 4 0.75 -19.34 -45.26
CA ASN A 4 0.62 -19.43 -45.04
C ASN A 4 0.86 -19.66 -44.40
N LEU A 5 1.38 -19.78 -44.35
CA LEU A 5 1.12 -19.93 -43.93
C LEU A 5 1.50 -20.00 -43.33
N THR A 6 2.15 -20.17 -43.68
CA THR A 6 2.14 -20.14 -43.37
C THR A 6 2.33 -20.04 -42.55
N ALA A 7 2.92 -20.23 -42.77
CA ALA A 7 2.63 -19.98 -42.27
C ALA A 7 2.72 -20.04 -41.46
N ALA A 8 3.10 -20.28 -41.63
CA ALA A 8 2.67 -20.19 -41.03
C ALA A 8 2.88 -20.33 -40.22
N VAL A 9 3.34 -20.66 -40.51
CA VAL A 9 3.15 -20.64 -39.87
C VAL A 9 3.29 -20.60 -39.03
N GLY A 10 4.03 -20.75 -39.30
CA GLY A 10 3.58 -20.65 -38.88
C GLY A 10 3.79 -20.73 -38.15
N ILE A 11 3.95 -20.91 -38.18
CA ILE A 11 3.59 -20.81 -37.62
C ILE A 11 3.65 -20.95 -37.00
N ALA A 12 3.95 -21.18 -37.27
CA ALA A 12 3.55 -21.21 -36.94
C ALA A 12 3.96 -21.27 -36.24
N ALA A 13 3.89 -21.35 -36.76
CA ALA A 13 4.34 -21.57 -36.05
C ALA A 13 4.74 -20.90 -35.28
N GLY A 14 5.17 -20.83 -35.07
CA GLY A 14 5.89 -19.96 -34.25
C GLY A 14 5.14 -19.15 -33.26
N SER A 15 3.99 -18.95 -33.41
CA SER A 15 3.17 -18.13 -32.52
C SER A 15 2.75 -18.86 -31.25
N ILE A 16 3.04 -20.12 -31.12
CA ILE A 16 2.53 -20.94 -30.03
C ILE A 16 3.14 -20.54 -28.67
N GLY A 17 4.41 -20.20 -28.63
CA GLY A 17 5.07 -19.80 -27.39
C GLY A 17 4.46 -18.55 -26.76
N VAL A 18 4.08 -17.59 -27.58
CA VAL A 18 3.44 -16.37 -27.11
C VAL A 18 2.07 -16.66 -26.48
N VAL A 19 1.31 -17.54 -27.11
CA VAL A 19 -0.02 -17.92 -26.58
C VAL A 19 0.13 -18.64 -25.24
N ALA A 20 1.10 -19.54 -25.12
CA ALA A 20 1.35 -20.24 -23.87
C ALA A 20 1.73 -19.27 -22.75
N GLY A 21 2.57 -18.26 -23.06
CA GLY A 21 2.91 -17.24 -22.08
C GLY A 21 1.71 -16.44 -21.60
N ALA A 22 0.78 -16.13 -22.52
CA ALA A 22 -0.43 -15.40 -22.17
C ALA A 22 -1.37 -16.18 -21.25
N LEU A 23 -1.27 -17.52 -21.25
CA LEU A 23 -2.11 -18.37 -20.42
C LEU A 23 -1.56 -18.60 -19.01
N ILE A 24 -0.35 -18.16 -18.74
CA ILE A 24 0.26 -18.30 -17.41
C ILE A 24 -0.29 -17.19 -16.51
N PRO A 25 -0.96 -17.54 -15.40
CA PRO A 25 -1.48 -16.53 -14.48
C PRO A 25 -0.32 -15.71 -13.88
N LYS A 26 -0.54 -14.43 -13.73
CA LYS A 26 0.41 -13.58 -13.02
C LYS A 26 0.34 -13.86 -11.53
N PRO A 27 1.48 -13.85 -10.81
CA PRO A 27 1.43 -13.95 -9.36
C PRO A 27 0.63 -12.79 -8.78
N PRO A 28 -0.08 -13.02 -7.66
CA PRO A 28 -0.80 -11.93 -7.00
C PRO A 28 0.15 -10.82 -6.60
N GLN A 29 -0.31 -9.58 -6.75
CA GLN A 29 0.44 -8.42 -6.29
C GLN A 29 0.40 -8.36 -4.76
N THR A 30 1.57 -8.23 -4.12
CA THR A 30 1.64 -8.04 -2.68
C THR A 30 1.73 -6.56 -2.34
N TYR A 31 1.23 -6.24 -1.16
CA TYR A 31 1.25 -4.89 -0.63
C TYR A 31 1.67 -4.93 0.84
N GLY A 32 2.66 -4.12 1.20
CA GLY A 32 2.86 -3.79 2.60
C GLY A 32 1.84 -2.72 2.97
N MET A 33 1.09 -2.96 4.02
CA MET A 33 -0.01 -2.07 4.39
C MET A 33 0.08 -1.66 5.84
N ALA A 34 -0.44 -0.48 6.14
CA ALA A 34 -0.66 -0.05 7.51
C ALA A 34 -2.14 0.28 7.69
N VAL A 35 -2.66 -0.12 8.83
CA VAL A 35 -4.02 0.20 9.25
C VAL A 35 -3.91 0.94 10.57
N VAL A 36 -4.40 2.17 10.59
CA VAL A 36 -4.35 3.03 11.76
C VAL A 36 -5.78 3.40 12.15
N THR A 37 -6.11 3.21 13.40
CA THR A 37 -7.38 3.68 13.97
C THR A 37 -7.09 4.43 15.26
N GLY A 38 -7.98 5.35 15.62
CA GLY A 38 -7.81 6.06 16.89
C GLY A 38 -8.36 7.47 16.85
N THR A 39 -7.78 8.31 17.67
CA THR A 39 -8.16 9.71 17.80
C THR A 39 -6.98 10.62 17.52
N THR A 40 -7.27 11.76 16.93
CA THR A 40 -6.28 12.80 16.66
C THR A 40 -6.84 14.13 17.10
N LYS A 41 -6.09 14.86 17.90
CA LYS A 41 -6.46 16.23 18.24
C LYS A 41 -6.23 17.11 17.03
N ALA A 42 -7.18 18.01 16.77
CA ALA A 42 -7.00 19.01 15.72
C ALA A 42 -5.98 20.04 16.23
N ASP A 43 -4.76 19.91 15.78
CA ASP A 43 -3.66 20.74 16.24
C ASP A 43 -2.80 21.15 15.05
N PRO A 44 -2.41 22.44 14.95
CA PRO A 44 -1.52 22.90 13.89
C PRO A 44 -0.21 22.12 13.80
N ALA A 45 0.27 21.55 14.89
CA ALA A 45 1.49 20.74 14.89
C ALA A 45 1.35 19.46 14.04
N MET A 46 0.13 18.95 13.90
CA MET A 46 -0.14 17.78 13.04
C MET A 46 0.13 18.07 11.57
N LYS A 47 0.06 19.31 11.15
CA LYS A 47 0.35 19.69 9.77
C LYS A 47 1.78 19.31 9.39
N GLY A 48 2.73 19.56 10.27
CA GLY A 48 4.14 19.20 10.04
C GLY A 48 4.34 17.70 9.90
N TYR A 49 3.66 16.91 10.75
CA TYR A 49 3.68 15.46 10.63
C TYR A 49 3.11 15.01 9.29
N ILE A 50 1.93 15.52 8.94
CA ILE A 50 1.24 15.11 7.72
C ILE A 50 2.08 15.39 6.48
N GLU A 51 2.65 16.58 6.36
CA GLU A 51 3.48 16.93 5.22
C GLU A 51 4.69 16.03 5.09
N LYS A 52 5.34 15.74 6.20
CA LYS A 52 6.56 14.93 6.19
C LYS A 52 6.27 13.45 5.97
N VAL A 53 5.19 12.92 6.55
CA VAL A 53 4.84 11.52 6.32
C VAL A 53 4.39 11.30 4.89
N ASP A 54 3.67 12.26 4.30
CA ASP A 54 3.25 12.14 2.90
C ASP A 54 4.47 12.07 1.97
N ALA A 55 5.48 12.89 2.23
CA ALA A 55 6.72 12.86 1.45
C ALA A 55 7.47 11.54 1.62
N LEU A 56 7.56 11.04 2.84
CA LEU A 56 8.24 9.77 3.14
C LEU A 56 7.51 8.60 2.48
N MET A 57 6.18 8.59 2.53
CA MET A 57 5.38 7.57 1.89
C MET A 57 5.56 7.58 0.37
N ALA A 58 5.65 8.75 -0.23
CA ALA A 58 5.90 8.86 -1.66
C ALA A 58 7.23 8.22 -2.05
N GLU A 59 8.27 8.43 -1.24
CA GLU A 59 9.58 7.79 -1.48
C GLU A 59 9.50 6.27 -1.44
N TRP A 60 8.60 5.72 -0.62
CA TRP A 60 8.43 4.28 -0.49
C TRP A 60 7.43 3.69 -1.48
N GLY A 61 6.83 4.53 -2.31
CA GLY A 61 5.82 4.08 -3.27
C GLY A 61 4.50 3.70 -2.62
N CYS A 62 4.16 4.39 -1.56
CA CYS A 62 2.94 4.13 -0.80
C CYS A 62 1.86 5.15 -1.15
N GLU A 63 0.61 4.73 -0.96
CA GLU A 63 -0.54 5.61 -1.16
C GLU A 63 -1.58 5.38 -0.07
N TYR A 64 -2.43 6.37 0.13
CA TYR A 64 -3.58 6.22 1.02
C TYR A 64 -4.73 5.58 0.26
N LEU A 65 -5.26 4.51 0.81
CA LEU A 65 -6.51 3.91 0.33
C LEU A 65 -7.69 4.50 1.10
N VAL A 66 -7.51 4.76 2.38
CA VAL A 66 -8.50 5.41 3.24
C VAL A 66 -7.76 6.42 4.11
N ARG A 67 -8.34 7.60 4.24
CA ARG A 67 -7.81 8.65 5.12
C ARG A 67 -9.00 9.48 5.55
N GLN A 68 -9.63 9.07 6.63
CA GLN A 68 -10.92 9.62 7.02
C GLN A 68 -10.95 9.86 8.53
N ARG A 69 -11.32 11.08 8.94
CA ARG A 69 -11.36 11.47 10.33
C ARG A 69 -12.64 11.04 11.04
N ASN A 70 -13.71 10.90 10.29
CA ASN A 70 -15.05 10.68 10.84
C ASN A 70 -15.63 9.39 10.29
N THR A 71 -14.95 8.27 10.54
CA THR A 71 -15.51 6.97 10.18
C THR A 71 -16.60 6.60 11.16
N LEU A 72 -17.55 5.82 10.68
CA LEU A 72 -18.69 5.38 11.48
C LEU A 72 -18.34 4.08 12.19
N LEU A 73 -18.18 4.15 13.49
CA LEU A 73 -17.90 2.97 14.30
C LEU A 73 -19.21 2.24 14.56
N MET A 74 -19.32 1.01 14.07
CA MET A 74 -20.55 0.21 14.22
C MET A 74 -20.53 -0.62 15.50
N GLU A 75 -19.36 -1.03 15.96
CA GLU A 75 -19.17 -1.79 17.19
C GLU A 75 -17.80 -1.45 17.78
N GLY A 76 -17.70 -1.54 19.08
CA GLY A 76 -16.44 -1.29 19.78
C GLY A 76 -16.33 0.14 20.28
N ASP A 77 -15.13 0.50 20.73
CA ASP A 77 -14.87 1.80 21.36
C ASP A 77 -13.65 2.51 20.76
N GLY A 78 -13.27 2.13 19.54
CA GLY A 78 -12.16 2.79 18.84
C GLY A 78 -12.52 4.21 18.42
N GLY A 79 -11.52 5.01 18.16
CA GLY A 79 -11.74 6.39 17.75
C GLY A 79 -12.23 6.49 16.29
N PRO A 80 -12.64 7.69 15.88
CA PRO A 80 -13.27 7.90 14.58
C PRO A 80 -12.28 7.97 13.41
N LEU A 81 -11.00 8.10 13.66
CA LEU A 81 -10.01 8.13 12.59
C LEU A 81 -9.78 6.73 12.02
N THR A 82 -9.73 6.64 10.71
CA THR A 82 -9.25 5.43 10.02
C THR A 82 -8.34 5.84 8.89
N VAL A 83 -7.14 5.26 8.88
CA VAL A 83 -6.18 5.44 7.80
C VAL A 83 -5.73 4.06 7.33
N VAL A 84 -5.79 3.83 6.05
CA VAL A 84 -5.26 2.60 5.42
C VAL A 84 -4.32 3.03 4.32
N THR A 85 -3.10 2.54 4.38
CA THR A 85 -2.09 2.81 3.35
C THR A 85 -1.68 1.51 2.70
N ALA A 86 -1.24 1.59 1.46
CA ALA A 86 -0.74 0.44 0.73
C ALA A 86 0.52 0.82 -0.04
N CYS A 87 1.53 -0.03 0.05
CA CYS A 87 2.80 0.15 -0.64
C CYS A 87 2.98 -1.04 -1.58
N LYS A 88 2.79 -0.79 -2.86
CA LYS A 88 2.79 -1.82 -3.90
C LYS A 88 4.16 -2.49 -3.98
N GLY A 89 4.16 -3.81 -4.04
CA GLY A 89 5.40 -4.60 -4.17
C GLY A 89 6.18 -4.72 -2.87
N LYS A 90 5.66 -4.19 -1.79
CA LYS A 90 6.31 -4.29 -0.47
C LYS A 90 5.75 -5.47 0.30
N SER A 91 6.55 -5.97 1.25
CA SER A 91 6.18 -7.07 2.12
C SER A 91 5.79 -6.57 3.50
N LEU A 92 5.31 -7.50 4.33
CA LEU A 92 5.10 -7.21 5.76
C LEU A 92 6.39 -6.73 6.40
N GLN A 93 7.53 -7.36 6.09
CA GLN A 93 8.81 -6.96 6.66
C GLN A 93 9.19 -5.54 6.23
N ASP A 94 8.94 -5.19 4.97
CA ASP A 94 9.17 -3.81 4.50
C ASP A 94 8.35 -2.80 5.31
N GLY A 95 7.10 -3.14 5.62
CA GLY A 95 6.25 -2.29 6.46
C GLY A 95 6.78 -2.13 7.88
N ILE A 96 7.26 -3.23 8.46
CA ILE A 96 7.89 -3.20 9.78
C ILE A 96 9.15 -2.32 9.73
N ASP A 97 9.96 -2.49 8.70
CA ASP A 97 11.20 -1.71 8.53
C ASP A 97 10.90 -0.22 8.35
N PHE A 98 9.85 0.11 7.59
CA PHE A 98 9.40 1.49 7.46
C PHE A 98 9.04 2.08 8.82
N TYR A 99 8.22 1.36 9.58
CA TYR A 99 7.77 1.85 10.90
C TYR A 99 8.95 2.08 11.83
N LYS A 100 9.92 1.16 11.83
CA LYS A 100 11.08 1.23 12.71
C LYS A 100 12.18 2.14 12.18
N SER A 101 12.07 2.64 10.97
CA SER A 101 13.11 3.49 10.39
C SER A 101 13.32 4.75 11.23
N PRO A 102 14.57 5.24 11.33
CA PRO A 102 14.83 6.50 12.03
C PRO A 102 14.02 7.66 11.47
N ALA A 103 13.84 7.69 10.15
CA ALA A 103 13.06 8.74 9.50
C ALA A 103 11.62 8.75 10.00
N TYR A 104 10.96 7.59 10.05
CA TYR A 104 9.58 7.55 10.55
C TYR A 104 9.51 7.78 12.05
N GLN A 105 10.44 7.23 12.82
CA GLN A 105 10.42 7.41 14.28
C GLN A 105 10.60 8.87 14.70
N GLN A 106 11.30 9.68 13.91
CA GLN A 106 11.31 11.12 14.15
C GLN A 106 9.94 11.74 13.97
N LEU A 107 9.16 11.23 12.99
CA LEU A 107 7.78 11.71 12.77
C LEU A 107 6.85 11.29 13.90
N VAL A 108 7.05 10.09 14.46
CA VAL A 108 6.27 9.62 15.61
C VAL A 108 6.36 10.62 16.75
N LYS A 109 7.53 11.19 16.98
CA LYS A 109 7.73 12.20 18.04
C LYS A 109 6.88 13.45 17.81
N LEU A 110 6.64 13.80 16.55
CA LEU A 110 5.81 14.96 16.22
C LEU A 110 4.34 14.70 16.50
N ARG A 111 3.87 13.47 16.27
CA ARG A 111 2.45 13.17 16.42
C ARG A 111 2.04 12.61 17.77
N ALA A 112 2.97 12.01 18.50
CA ALA A 112 2.64 11.28 19.72
C ALA A 112 1.86 12.12 20.74
N PRO A 113 2.20 13.40 20.98
CA PRO A 113 1.45 14.21 21.94
C PRO A 113 -0.01 14.47 21.55
N TYR A 114 -0.36 14.27 20.27
CA TYR A 114 -1.65 14.66 19.73
C TYR A 114 -2.49 13.49 19.24
N THR A 115 -2.00 12.27 19.40
CA THR A 115 -2.67 11.09 18.85
C THR A 115 -2.76 9.98 19.87
N ASP A 116 -3.85 9.22 19.75
CA ASP A 116 -4.03 7.98 20.47
C ASP A 116 -4.42 6.96 19.40
N TRP A 117 -3.42 6.29 18.84
CA TRP A 117 -3.57 5.43 17.66
C TRP A 117 -3.21 4.00 17.95
N ASP A 118 -4.02 3.10 17.40
CA ASP A 118 -3.60 1.73 17.14
C ASP A 118 -3.03 1.68 15.74
N PHE A 119 -1.79 1.24 15.63
CA PHE A 119 -1.07 1.18 14.36
C PHE A 119 -0.73 -0.27 14.06
N ARG A 120 -1.27 -0.80 12.98
CA ARG A 120 -1.03 -2.19 12.55
C ARG A 120 -0.33 -2.22 11.21
N VAL A 121 0.64 -3.13 11.09
CA VAL A 121 1.27 -3.43 9.81
C VAL A 121 0.74 -4.78 9.37
N VAL A 122 0.22 -4.85 8.15
CA VAL A 122 -0.39 -6.06 7.63
C VAL A 122 0.11 -6.36 6.22
N GLN A 123 -0.09 -7.58 5.78
CA GLN A 123 0.25 -8.01 4.43
C GLN A 123 -1.02 -8.07 3.60
N GLY A 124 -1.08 -7.23 2.58
CA GLY A 124 -2.15 -7.29 1.60
C GLY A 124 -1.74 -8.13 0.40
N LYS A 125 -2.72 -8.76 -0.22
CA LYS A 125 -2.50 -9.62 -1.39
C LYS A 125 -3.73 -9.54 -2.28
N PHE A 126 -3.55 -8.97 -3.46
CA PHE A 126 -4.64 -8.71 -4.40
C PHE A 126 -4.32 -9.24 -5.80
#